data_964546039db5f0c160ef75c92ac71237
#
_entry.id   964546039db5f0c160ef75c92ac71237
#
_cell.length_a   1.000
_cell.length_b   1.000
_cell.length_c   1.000
_cell.angle_alpha   90.00
_cell.angle_beta   90.00
_cell.angle_gamma   90.00
#
_symmetry.space_group_name_H-M   'P 1'
#
loop_
_entity.id
_entity.type
_entity.pdbx_description
1 polymer ?
#
loop_
_entity_poly.entity_id
_entity_poly.type
_entity_poly.pdbx_seq_one_letter_code
_entity_poly.pdbx_strand_id
1 'polypeptide(L)'
;MKYHSIDNDLIKNYLIHADQNNDVIKKDLIDWHLALNKGDDEECTIKAKNLIKSFVDESISFLGVNTNNSKQDLFHIYGSLENILRIAVFLRKEERIRDHLNHTIRNILFSTYLMNNVWRINDVKMRNKLILACAFHDIAYPIEKLKKVAKQIINSTLGNLINSDGKIDINISDPDKLLELIDFVGKNFESDSFSDEQKAKINILYRFTIIPAIADKGIFETKHCLSSTVIFLRYLYDYSDIGKSILRDNLDDILDICFAISYHDRERDISQLPQLPEIVKILRATDELQEWDRDTSDYSYCLDALLDIEHGTLIHFKMKDKANEPHKECDPYLSISDKISGIYKCLNNVTLRFEFPLGKLNVKELETKLKKKFKNKIKIRFSNYEASNQYNIINMQIINNNIIFSC
;
A
#
# COMPACT_ATOMS: atom_id res chain seq x y z
N MET A 1 -10.04 23.81 -4.35
CA MET A 1 -9.31 22.52 -4.44
C MET A 1 -8.87 22.30 -5.86
N LYS A 2 -7.63 21.91 -6.11
CA LYS A 2 -7.17 21.55 -7.45
C LYS A 2 -7.54 20.09 -7.69
N TYR A 3 -8.30 19.84 -8.74
CA TYR A 3 -8.50 18.51 -9.27
C TYR A 3 -7.15 17.88 -9.55
N HIS A 4 -6.88 16.71 -9.02
CA HIS A 4 -5.74 15.96 -9.47
C HIS A 4 -6.08 15.35 -10.82
N SER A 5 -5.41 15.81 -11.86
CA SER A 5 -5.60 15.31 -13.24
C SER A 5 -5.41 13.79 -13.30
N ILE A 6 -4.53 13.26 -12.45
CA ILE A 6 -4.22 11.83 -12.37
C ILE A 6 -5.44 11.00 -11.91
N ASP A 7 -6.23 11.46 -10.92
CA ASP A 7 -7.41 10.73 -10.47
C ASP A 7 -8.43 10.56 -11.63
N ASN A 8 -8.62 11.60 -12.45
CA ASN A 8 -9.48 11.52 -13.63
C ASN A 8 -8.99 10.49 -14.66
N ASP A 9 -7.68 10.45 -14.92
CA ASP A 9 -7.10 9.52 -15.87
C ASP A 9 -7.18 8.08 -15.38
N LEU A 10 -6.98 7.86 -14.08
CA LEU A 10 -7.13 6.55 -13.45
C LEU A 10 -8.59 6.07 -13.50
N ILE A 11 -9.56 6.94 -13.20
CA ILE A 11 -10.99 6.63 -13.27
C ILE A 11 -11.38 6.27 -14.69
N LYS A 12 -10.98 7.07 -15.69
CA LYS A 12 -11.24 6.77 -17.10
C LYS A 12 -10.67 5.41 -17.51
N ASN A 13 -9.41 5.15 -17.16
CA ASN A 13 -8.77 3.87 -17.45
C ASN A 13 -9.51 2.70 -16.80
N TYR A 14 -9.87 2.83 -15.52
CA TYR A 14 -10.64 1.79 -14.83
C TYR A 14 -11.97 1.51 -15.53
N LEU A 15 -12.73 2.56 -15.90
CA LEU A 15 -14.03 2.41 -16.56
C LEU A 15 -13.96 1.77 -17.95
N ILE A 16 -12.84 1.96 -18.68
CA ILE A 16 -12.62 1.32 -19.99
C ILE A 16 -12.40 -0.19 -19.83
N HIS A 17 -11.70 -0.60 -18.78
CA HIS A 17 -11.30 -2.00 -18.55
C HIS A 17 -12.20 -2.75 -17.55
N ALA A 18 -13.10 -2.04 -16.83
CA ALA A 18 -14.09 -2.65 -15.96
C ALA A 18 -15.13 -3.42 -16.80
N ASP A 19 -15.66 -4.50 -16.22
CA ASP A 19 -16.76 -5.22 -16.83
C ASP A 19 -17.92 -4.24 -17.08
N GLN A 20 -18.41 -4.20 -18.32
CA GLN A 20 -19.42 -3.23 -18.76
C GLN A 20 -20.74 -3.33 -17.97
N ASN A 21 -20.93 -4.45 -17.25
CA ASN A 21 -22.18 -4.74 -16.53
C ASN A 21 -22.17 -4.28 -15.06
N ASN A 22 -21.08 -3.69 -14.54
CA ASN A 22 -21.02 -3.28 -13.14
C ASN A 22 -21.40 -1.80 -12.93
N ASP A 23 -22.69 -1.51 -13.05
CA ASP A 23 -23.23 -0.17 -12.86
C ASP A 23 -23.10 0.34 -11.42
N VAL A 24 -22.99 -0.56 -10.43
CA VAL A 24 -22.85 -0.19 -9.01
C VAL A 24 -21.49 0.45 -8.78
N ILE A 25 -20.40 -0.21 -9.15
CA ILE A 25 -19.05 0.36 -8.99
C ILE A 25 -18.90 1.65 -9.79
N LYS A 26 -19.41 1.71 -11.02
CA LYS A 26 -19.37 2.94 -11.82
C LYS A 26 -20.05 4.11 -11.11
N LYS A 27 -21.22 3.87 -10.54
CA LYS A 27 -21.96 4.88 -9.77
C LYS A 27 -21.17 5.29 -8.51
N ASP A 28 -20.72 4.34 -7.72
CA ASP A 28 -19.99 4.61 -6.48
C ASP A 28 -18.68 5.36 -6.75
N LEU A 29 -17.99 5.05 -7.86
CA LEU A 29 -16.77 5.73 -8.30
C LEU A 29 -17.04 7.19 -8.67
N ILE A 30 -18.11 7.46 -9.37
CA ILE A 30 -18.52 8.83 -9.74
C ILE A 30 -18.92 9.59 -8.45
N ASP A 31 -19.71 8.98 -7.59
CA ASP A 31 -20.17 9.58 -6.33
C ASP A 31 -18.99 9.94 -5.41
N TRP A 32 -18.01 9.02 -5.26
CA TRP A 32 -16.79 9.28 -4.51
C TRP A 32 -16.00 10.46 -5.10
N HIS A 33 -15.80 10.46 -6.42
CA HIS A 33 -15.04 11.51 -7.09
C HIS A 33 -15.71 12.88 -6.96
N LEU A 34 -17.04 12.93 -7.04
CA LEU A 34 -17.80 14.16 -6.84
C LEU A 34 -17.68 14.67 -5.39
N ALA A 35 -17.75 13.77 -4.39
CA ALA A 35 -17.58 14.14 -2.98
C ALA A 35 -16.17 14.65 -2.68
N LEU A 36 -15.13 13.98 -3.24
CA LEU A 36 -13.73 14.40 -3.13
C LEU A 36 -13.54 15.84 -3.66
N ASN A 37 -14.20 16.15 -4.77
CA ASN A 37 -14.10 17.47 -5.40
C ASN A 37 -14.85 18.58 -4.67
N LYS A 38 -15.94 18.26 -3.97
CA LYS A 38 -16.65 19.22 -3.11
C LYS A 38 -15.86 19.62 -1.87
N GLY A 39 -14.94 18.74 -1.43
CA GLY A 39 -14.17 18.94 -0.21
C GLY A 39 -14.98 18.76 1.06
N ASP A 40 -16.04 18.00 1.00
CA ASP A 40 -16.79 17.55 2.16
C ASP A 40 -16.18 16.25 2.68
N ASP A 41 -15.42 16.33 3.76
CA ASP A 41 -14.66 15.20 4.31
C ASP A 41 -15.59 14.08 4.82
N GLU A 42 -16.79 14.42 5.33
CA GLU A 42 -17.73 13.43 5.83
C GLU A 42 -18.42 12.69 4.67
N GLU A 43 -18.93 13.42 3.68
CA GLU A 43 -19.51 12.82 2.47
C GLU A 43 -18.48 11.98 1.75
N CYS A 44 -17.25 12.48 1.60
CA CYS A 44 -16.14 11.77 0.97
C CYS A 44 -15.82 10.46 1.71
N THR A 45 -15.76 10.47 3.03
CA THR A 45 -15.53 9.27 3.86
C THR A 45 -16.61 8.21 3.64
N ILE A 46 -17.89 8.61 3.62
CA ILE A 46 -19.01 7.68 3.40
C ILE A 46 -18.95 7.07 1.99
N LYS A 47 -18.72 7.92 0.97
CA LYS A 47 -18.65 7.46 -0.42
C LYS A 47 -17.44 6.55 -0.66
N ALA A 48 -16.29 6.87 -0.04
CA ALA A 48 -15.09 6.04 -0.11
C ALA A 48 -15.32 4.65 0.49
N LYS A 49 -15.97 4.55 1.65
CA LYS A 49 -16.32 3.25 2.27
C LYS A 49 -17.23 2.41 1.38
N ASN A 50 -18.27 3.03 0.82
CA ASN A 50 -19.18 2.34 -0.08
C ASN A 50 -18.44 1.80 -1.32
N LEU A 51 -17.59 2.61 -1.93
CA LEU A 51 -16.82 2.22 -3.10
C LEU A 51 -15.85 1.08 -2.80
N ILE A 52 -15.11 1.14 -1.67
CA ILE A 52 -14.21 0.05 -1.25
C ILE A 52 -15.02 -1.23 -1.03
N LYS A 53 -16.19 -1.14 -0.38
CA LYS A 53 -17.07 -2.29 -0.20
C LYS A 53 -17.49 -2.88 -1.55
N SER A 54 -17.93 -2.06 -2.50
CA SER A 54 -18.33 -2.52 -3.82
C SER A 54 -17.18 -3.19 -4.57
N PHE A 55 -15.96 -2.67 -4.48
CA PHE A 55 -14.76 -3.29 -5.03
C PHE A 55 -14.47 -4.66 -4.41
N VAL A 56 -14.56 -4.77 -3.08
CA VAL A 56 -14.29 -6.03 -2.37
C VAL A 56 -15.38 -7.05 -2.66
N ASP A 57 -16.66 -6.67 -2.61
CA ASP A 57 -17.80 -7.57 -2.86
C ASP A 57 -17.75 -8.17 -4.27
N GLU A 58 -17.42 -7.37 -5.28
CA GLU A 58 -17.22 -7.87 -6.64
C GLU A 58 -16.02 -8.81 -6.71
N SER A 59 -14.87 -8.33 -6.17
CA SER A 59 -13.63 -9.06 -6.34
C SER A 59 -13.58 -10.36 -5.55
N ILE A 60 -14.20 -10.45 -4.38
CA ILE A 60 -14.17 -11.66 -3.55
C ILE A 60 -15.01 -12.80 -4.14
N SER A 61 -15.94 -12.47 -5.03
CA SER A 61 -16.83 -13.46 -5.66
C SER A 61 -16.06 -14.54 -6.43
N PHE A 62 -14.87 -14.22 -6.97
CA PHE A 62 -14.04 -15.21 -7.68
C PHE A 62 -13.50 -16.32 -6.76
N LEU A 63 -13.46 -16.09 -5.44
CA LEU A 63 -13.14 -17.11 -4.44
C LEU A 63 -14.35 -17.97 -4.06
N GLY A 64 -15.50 -17.81 -4.73
CA GLY A 64 -16.73 -18.53 -4.41
C GLY A 64 -17.46 -17.98 -3.18
N VAL A 65 -17.11 -16.79 -2.72
CA VAL A 65 -17.72 -16.14 -1.57
C VAL A 65 -19.00 -15.41 -1.99
N ASN A 66 -20.11 -15.72 -1.35
CA ASN A 66 -21.37 -15.01 -1.56
C ASN A 66 -21.52 -13.89 -0.51
N THR A 67 -21.36 -12.65 -0.95
CA THR A 67 -21.36 -11.46 -0.09
C THR A 67 -22.68 -11.22 0.65
N ASN A 68 -23.79 -11.75 0.15
CA ASN A 68 -25.11 -11.60 0.77
C ASN A 68 -25.25 -12.32 2.13
N ASN A 69 -24.33 -13.22 2.46
CA ASN A 69 -24.35 -14.03 3.68
C ASN A 69 -23.25 -13.65 4.69
N SER A 70 -22.56 -12.54 4.49
CA SER A 70 -21.45 -12.15 5.33
C SER A 70 -21.92 -11.75 6.74
N LYS A 71 -21.38 -12.44 7.75
CA LYS A 71 -21.61 -12.11 9.17
C LYS A 71 -20.75 -10.93 9.63
N GLN A 72 -19.67 -10.63 8.93
CA GLN A 72 -18.81 -9.49 9.22
C GLN A 72 -18.96 -8.43 8.14
N ASP A 73 -19.42 -7.27 8.55
CA ASP A 73 -19.48 -6.12 7.67
C ASP A 73 -18.08 -5.50 7.57
N LEU A 74 -17.45 -5.62 6.39
CA LEU A 74 -16.19 -4.96 6.08
C LEU A 74 -16.29 -3.44 6.36
N PHE A 75 -17.47 -2.89 6.14
CA PHE A 75 -17.79 -1.51 6.45
C PHE A 75 -17.62 -1.18 7.95
N HIS A 76 -17.97 -2.12 8.82
CA HIS A 76 -17.79 -1.98 10.26
C HIS A 76 -16.30 -2.00 10.64
N ILE A 77 -15.50 -2.87 10.02
CA ILE A 77 -14.06 -2.93 10.24
C ILE A 77 -13.41 -1.62 9.84
N TYR A 78 -13.64 -1.14 8.63
CA TYR A 78 -13.10 0.15 8.16
C TYR A 78 -13.62 1.33 9.00
N GLY A 79 -14.89 1.32 9.38
CA GLY A 79 -15.49 2.36 10.23
C GLY A 79 -14.86 2.46 11.60
N SER A 80 -14.61 1.32 12.23
CA SER A 80 -13.97 1.26 13.54
C SER A 80 -12.51 1.72 13.48
N LEU A 81 -11.77 1.28 12.46
CA LEU A 81 -10.37 1.67 12.25
C LEU A 81 -10.23 3.16 11.93
N GLU A 82 -11.13 3.72 11.13
CA GLU A 82 -11.13 5.15 10.82
C GLU A 82 -11.42 6.01 12.06
N ASN A 83 -12.34 5.58 12.94
CA ASN A 83 -12.58 6.27 14.20
C ASN A 83 -11.34 6.23 15.12
N ILE A 84 -10.61 5.10 15.14
CA ILE A 84 -9.34 5.00 15.88
C ILE A 84 -8.33 6.01 15.32
N LEU A 85 -8.23 6.14 14.00
CA LEU A 85 -7.36 7.13 13.36
C LEU A 85 -7.72 8.55 13.74
N ARG A 86 -9.00 8.92 13.68
CA ARG A 86 -9.47 10.27 14.05
C ARG A 86 -9.12 10.60 15.50
N ILE A 87 -9.25 9.64 16.42
CA ILE A 87 -8.84 9.81 17.81
C ILE A 87 -7.32 10.03 17.89
N ALA A 88 -6.52 9.24 17.18
CA ALA A 88 -5.07 9.37 17.16
C ALA A 88 -4.63 10.75 16.62
N VAL A 89 -5.28 11.26 15.56
CA VAL A 89 -5.06 12.63 15.03
C VAL A 89 -5.36 13.68 16.08
N PHE A 90 -6.53 13.60 16.72
CA PHE A 90 -6.96 14.57 17.73
C PHE A 90 -5.97 14.68 18.89
N LEU A 91 -5.43 13.53 19.32
CA LEU A 91 -4.49 13.49 20.44
C LEU A 91 -3.09 14.03 20.08
N ARG A 92 -2.68 14.00 18.82
CA ARG A 92 -1.31 14.33 18.42
C ARG A 92 -1.09 15.77 17.93
N LYS A 93 -2.13 16.53 17.67
CA LYS A 93 -2.11 17.95 17.21
C LYS A 93 -1.24 18.31 15.98
N GLU A 94 -0.27 17.49 15.58
CA GLU A 94 0.81 17.89 14.66
C GLU A 94 0.96 17.02 13.39
N GLU A 95 0.39 15.83 13.35
CA GLU A 95 0.49 14.99 12.16
C GLU A 95 -0.88 14.80 11.52
N ARG A 96 -1.07 15.37 10.34
CA ARG A 96 -2.19 14.99 9.49
C ARG A 96 -2.00 13.53 9.10
N ILE A 97 -2.98 12.71 9.44
CA ILE A 97 -2.98 11.31 9.09
C ILE A 97 -3.43 11.20 7.65
N ARG A 98 -2.70 10.38 6.89
CA ARG A 98 -3.06 9.97 5.54
C ARG A 98 -4.52 9.55 5.53
N ASP A 99 -5.28 10.08 4.60
CA ASP A 99 -6.62 9.59 4.31
C ASP A 99 -6.52 8.18 3.73
N HIS A 100 -6.68 7.19 4.61
CA HIS A 100 -6.53 5.79 4.23
C HIS A 100 -7.54 5.31 3.20
N LEU A 101 -8.76 5.84 3.26
CA LEU A 101 -9.82 5.41 2.38
C LEU A 101 -9.54 5.87 0.95
N ASN A 102 -9.23 7.17 0.78
CA ASN A 102 -8.87 7.70 -0.54
C ASN A 102 -7.57 7.10 -1.06
N HIS A 103 -6.60 6.85 -0.18
CA HIS A 103 -5.38 6.14 -0.56
C HIS A 103 -5.67 4.72 -1.06
N THR A 104 -6.52 3.97 -0.37
CA THR A 104 -6.93 2.62 -0.79
C THR A 104 -7.58 2.63 -2.16
N ILE A 105 -8.52 3.56 -2.40
CA ILE A 105 -9.18 3.69 -3.71
C ILE A 105 -8.16 4.03 -4.80
N ARG A 106 -7.28 5.00 -4.55
CA ARG A 106 -6.23 5.38 -5.49
C ARG A 106 -5.29 4.23 -5.79
N ASN A 107 -4.94 3.43 -4.79
CA ASN A 107 -4.14 2.22 -5.00
C ASN A 107 -4.87 1.18 -5.84
N ILE A 108 -6.17 0.97 -5.66
CA ILE A 108 -6.96 0.09 -6.52
C ILE A 108 -6.94 0.57 -7.97
N LEU A 109 -7.24 1.84 -8.20
CA LEU A 109 -7.28 2.43 -9.53
C LEU A 109 -5.90 2.41 -10.21
N PHE A 110 -4.86 2.82 -9.48
CA PHE A 110 -3.51 2.91 -10.01
C PHE A 110 -2.87 1.54 -10.23
N SER A 111 -3.11 0.57 -9.36
CA SER A 111 -2.63 -0.79 -9.57
C SER A 111 -3.26 -1.44 -10.81
N THR A 112 -4.56 -1.21 -11.04
CA THR A 112 -5.25 -1.65 -12.25
C THR A 112 -4.66 -0.97 -13.48
N TYR A 113 -4.39 0.33 -13.40
CA TYR A 113 -3.72 1.08 -14.46
C TYR A 113 -2.34 0.52 -14.79
N LEU A 114 -1.51 0.29 -13.77
CA LEU A 114 -0.18 -0.28 -13.94
C LEU A 114 -0.23 -1.69 -14.53
N MET A 115 -1.15 -2.54 -14.04
CA MET A 115 -1.37 -3.89 -14.55
C MET A 115 -1.63 -3.86 -16.05
N ASN A 116 -2.53 -3.00 -16.50
CA ASN A 116 -2.93 -2.94 -17.90
C ASN A 116 -1.88 -2.30 -18.80
N ASN A 117 -1.27 -1.18 -18.38
CA ASN A 117 -0.43 -0.35 -19.25
C ASN A 117 1.07 -0.64 -19.13
N VAL A 118 1.55 -1.07 -17.95
CA VAL A 118 2.97 -1.35 -17.71
C VAL A 118 3.28 -2.84 -17.84
N TRP A 119 2.52 -3.66 -17.11
CA TRP A 119 2.69 -5.13 -17.18
C TRP A 119 1.97 -5.78 -18.34
N ARG A 120 1.01 -5.08 -18.95
CA ARG A 120 0.18 -5.56 -20.08
C ARG A 120 -0.52 -6.88 -19.75
N ILE A 121 -0.96 -7.02 -18.52
CA ILE A 121 -1.73 -8.15 -18.03
C ILE A 121 -3.21 -7.81 -18.19
N ASN A 122 -3.94 -8.60 -18.99
CA ASN A 122 -5.38 -8.48 -19.13
C ASN A 122 -6.04 -9.75 -18.59
N ASP A 123 -6.00 -9.90 -17.25
CA ASP A 123 -6.53 -11.06 -16.54
C ASP A 123 -7.46 -10.60 -15.42
N VAL A 124 -8.73 -10.96 -15.53
CA VAL A 124 -9.78 -10.60 -14.57
C VAL A 124 -9.48 -11.17 -13.18
N LYS A 125 -8.95 -12.38 -13.11
CA LYS A 125 -8.59 -13.02 -11.85
C LYS A 125 -7.44 -12.28 -11.16
N MET A 126 -6.42 -11.89 -11.89
CA MET A 126 -5.32 -11.08 -11.40
C MET A 126 -5.81 -9.72 -10.90
N ARG A 127 -6.70 -9.08 -11.66
CA ARG A 127 -7.33 -7.80 -11.25
C ARG A 127 -8.07 -7.95 -9.92
N ASN A 128 -8.88 -8.98 -9.76
CA ASN A 128 -9.63 -9.22 -8.52
C ASN A 128 -8.70 -9.48 -7.32
N LYS A 129 -7.65 -10.28 -7.51
CA LYS A 129 -6.61 -10.47 -6.48
C LYS A 129 -5.96 -9.15 -6.09
N LEU A 130 -5.65 -8.31 -7.07
CA LEU A 130 -5.00 -7.03 -6.86
C LEU A 130 -5.90 -6.03 -6.13
N ILE A 131 -7.19 -5.99 -6.47
CA ILE A 131 -8.19 -5.18 -5.76
C ILE A 131 -8.28 -5.59 -4.28
N LEU A 132 -8.38 -6.91 -4.00
CA LEU A 132 -8.39 -7.40 -2.63
C LEU A 132 -7.09 -7.07 -1.89
N ALA A 133 -5.94 -7.26 -2.52
CA ALA A 133 -4.66 -6.91 -1.91
C ALA A 133 -4.57 -5.40 -1.59
N CYS A 134 -5.00 -4.53 -2.50
CA CYS A 134 -5.06 -3.09 -2.27
C CYS A 134 -6.06 -2.71 -1.18
N ALA A 135 -7.22 -3.37 -1.11
CA ALA A 135 -8.21 -3.08 -0.08
C ALA A 135 -7.70 -3.43 1.33
N PHE A 136 -6.89 -4.46 1.46
CA PHE A 136 -6.45 -4.94 2.78
C PHE A 136 -5.02 -4.55 3.15
N HIS A 137 -4.17 -4.02 2.26
CA HIS A 137 -2.73 -3.83 2.52
C HIS A 137 -2.43 -2.97 3.75
N ASP A 138 -3.18 -1.91 3.96
CA ASP A 138 -3.00 -0.93 5.01
C ASP A 138 -4.10 -0.98 6.10
N ILE A 139 -4.98 -1.98 6.09
CA ILE A 139 -6.12 -2.04 7.01
C ILE A 139 -5.69 -2.01 8.50
N ALA A 140 -4.52 -2.50 8.83
CA ALA A 140 -3.97 -2.47 10.19
C ALA A 140 -3.13 -1.22 10.52
N TYR A 141 -2.89 -0.33 9.56
CA TYR A 141 -2.09 0.88 9.79
C TYR A 141 -2.66 1.81 10.88
N PRO A 142 -4.00 2.02 10.99
CA PRO A 142 -4.58 2.78 12.09
C PRO A 142 -4.20 2.24 13.47
N ILE A 143 -4.13 0.93 13.60
CA ILE A 143 -3.76 0.25 14.85
C ILE A 143 -2.29 0.54 15.21
N GLU A 144 -1.39 0.45 14.23
CA GLU A 144 0.03 0.79 14.41
C GLU A 144 0.21 2.25 14.85
N LYS A 145 -0.55 3.17 14.26
CA LYS A 145 -0.50 4.60 14.64
C LYS A 145 -1.05 4.84 16.04
N LEU A 146 -2.20 4.27 16.38
CA LEU A 146 -2.78 4.40 17.73
C LEU A 146 -1.79 3.98 18.80
N LYS A 147 -1.08 2.88 18.57
CA LYS A 147 -0.07 2.38 19.51
C LYS A 147 1.10 3.36 19.69
N LYS A 148 1.61 3.94 18.61
CA LYS A 148 2.65 4.97 18.69
C LYS A 148 2.19 6.15 19.53
N VAL A 149 0.93 6.59 19.33
CA VAL A 149 0.32 7.67 20.10
C VAL A 149 0.13 7.29 21.58
N ALA A 150 -0.42 6.11 21.87
CA ALA A 150 -0.61 5.63 23.22
C ALA A 150 0.72 5.53 23.98
N LYS A 151 1.76 4.98 23.34
CA LYS A 151 3.12 4.92 23.92
C LYS A 151 3.70 6.30 24.25
N GLN A 152 3.46 7.30 23.38
CA GLN A 152 3.91 8.66 23.63
C GLN A 152 3.13 9.33 24.77
N ILE A 153 1.80 9.14 24.85
CA ILE A 153 0.97 9.66 25.94
C ILE A 153 1.44 9.03 27.26
N ILE A 154 1.63 7.72 27.32
CA ILE A 154 2.12 7.03 28.51
C ILE A 154 3.48 7.59 28.91
N ASN A 155 4.43 7.69 27.98
CA ASN A 155 5.77 8.20 28.27
C ASN A 155 5.75 9.67 28.70
N SER A 156 4.87 10.51 28.15
CA SER A 156 4.79 11.94 28.48
C SER A 156 4.03 12.24 29.76
N THR A 157 3.00 11.44 30.09
CA THR A 157 2.13 11.70 31.25
C THR A 157 2.52 10.95 32.50
N LEU A 158 3.07 9.76 32.38
CA LEU A 158 3.38 8.90 33.52
C LEU A 158 4.88 8.85 33.85
N GLY A 159 5.71 9.53 33.05
CA GLY A 159 7.13 9.67 33.30
C GLY A 159 7.79 8.34 33.74
N ASN A 160 8.68 8.38 34.73
CA ASN A 160 9.40 7.23 35.25
C ASN A 160 8.59 6.30 36.18
N LEU A 161 7.28 6.43 36.24
CA LEU A 161 6.42 5.68 37.18
C LEU A 161 5.92 4.33 36.63
N ILE A 162 6.02 4.10 35.33
CA ILE A 162 5.68 2.81 34.75
C ILE A 162 6.92 2.23 34.08
N ASN A 163 7.33 1.05 34.55
CA ASN A 163 8.37 0.27 33.92
C ASN A 163 8.03 0.04 32.45
N SER A 164 9.04 -0.01 31.59
CA SER A 164 9.03 -0.09 30.12
C SER A 164 8.16 -1.18 29.48
N ASP A 165 7.51 -2.01 30.26
CA ASP A 165 6.71 -3.15 29.83
C ASP A 165 5.21 -2.90 29.80
N GLY A 166 4.78 -1.63 29.82
CA GLY A 166 3.35 -1.26 29.68
C GLY A 166 2.72 -1.84 28.42
N LYS A 167 2.27 -3.09 28.49
CA LYS A 167 1.48 -3.73 27.45
C LYS A 167 0.10 -3.07 27.42
N ILE A 168 -0.24 -2.46 26.29
CA ILE A 168 -1.62 -2.12 26.01
C ILE A 168 -2.23 -3.38 25.41
N ASP A 169 -2.93 -4.16 26.23
CA ASP A 169 -3.72 -5.29 25.76
C ASP A 169 -4.98 -4.74 25.10
N ILE A 170 -4.93 -4.60 23.78
CA ILE A 170 -6.16 -4.42 23.01
C ILE A 170 -6.76 -5.81 22.87
N ASN A 171 -7.82 -6.03 23.60
CA ASN A 171 -8.55 -7.29 23.58
C ASN A 171 -9.16 -7.49 22.19
N ILE A 172 -8.55 -8.38 21.39
CA ILE A 172 -9.19 -8.85 20.16
C ILE A 172 -10.35 -9.72 20.63
N SER A 173 -11.55 -9.27 20.37
CA SER A 173 -12.76 -10.00 20.71
C SER A 173 -12.75 -11.39 20.04
N ASP A 174 -12.27 -12.37 20.72
CA ASP A 174 -12.20 -13.78 20.36
C ASP A 174 -10.80 -14.28 19.95
N PRO A 175 -9.86 -14.39 20.94
CA PRO A 175 -8.57 -15.00 20.70
C PRO A 175 -8.67 -16.46 20.23
N ASP A 176 -9.77 -17.14 20.58
CA ASP A 176 -9.98 -18.54 20.22
C ASP A 176 -10.14 -18.73 18.71
N LYS A 177 -10.83 -17.81 18.04
CA LYS A 177 -10.94 -17.85 16.57
C LYS A 177 -9.61 -17.58 15.85
N LEU A 178 -8.76 -16.76 16.42
CA LEU A 178 -7.43 -16.55 15.88
C LEU A 178 -6.56 -17.79 16.05
N LEU A 179 -6.65 -18.45 17.21
CA LEU A 179 -5.99 -19.73 17.47
C LEU A 179 -6.53 -20.83 16.56
N GLU A 180 -7.85 -20.87 16.31
CA GLU A 180 -8.46 -21.79 15.34
C GLU A 180 -7.93 -21.55 13.92
N LEU A 181 -7.79 -20.29 13.49
CA LEU A 181 -7.21 -19.96 12.18
C LEU A 181 -5.75 -20.42 12.08
N ILE A 182 -4.96 -20.18 13.13
CA ILE A 182 -3.57 -20.62 13.20
C ILE A 182 -3.46 -22.13 13.17
N ASP A 183 -4.30 -22.82 13.95
CA ASP A 183 -4.36 -24.27 14.02
C ASP A 183 -4.84 -24.86 12.67
N PHE A 184 -5.82 -24.22 12.02
CA PHE A 184 -6.25 -24.58 10.67
C PHE A 184 -5.13 -24.45 9.65
N VAL A 185 -4.42 -23.32 9.63
CA VAL A 185 -3.29 -23.10 8.72
C VAL A 185 -2.17 -24.09 9.04
N GLY A 186 -1.88 -24.33 10.34
CA GLY A 186 -0.86 -25.27 10.79
C GLY A 186 -1.19 -26.73 10.48
N LYS A 187 -2.42 -27.19 10.76
CA LYS A 187 -2.87 -28.57 10.51
C LYS A 187 -2.97 -28.92 9.02
N ASN A 188 -3.40 -27.95 8.20
CA ASN A 188 -3.43 -28.18 6.75
C ASN A 188 -2.05 -28.17 6.12
N PHE A 189 -1.02 -27.66 6.83
CA PHE A 189 0.36 -27.70 6.40
C PHE A 189 0.90 -29.15 6.20
N GLU A 190 0.44 -30.09 7.01
CA GLU A 190 0.83 -31.51 6.93
C GLU A 190 -0.04 -32.31 5.97
N SER A 191 -1.05 -31.69 5.34
CA SER A 191 -1.98 -32.39 4.45
C SER A 191 -1.27 -32.84 3.16
N ASP A 192 -1.42 -34.13 2.84
CA ASP A 192 -0.95 -34.72 1.59
C ASP A 192 -1.66 -34.16 0.33
N SER A 193 -2.70 -33.35 0.54
CA SER A 193 -3.48 -32.72 -0.53
C SER A 193 -2.79 -31.52 -1.19
N PHE A 194 -1.71 -30.99 -0.60
CA PHE A 194 -1.00 -29.81 -1.14
C PHE A 194 0.27 -30.20 -1.87
N SER A 195 0.55 -29.49 -2.97
CA SER A 195 1.81 -29.61 -3.70
C SER A 195 2.99 -29.12 -2.85
N ASP A 196 4.21 -29.56 -3.17
CA ASP A 196 5.43 -29.09 -2.48
C ASP A 196 5.61 -27.57 -2.62
N GLU A 197 5.20 -26.97 -3.73
CA GLU A 197 5.23 -25.53 -3.94
C GLU A 197 4.25 -24.82 -3.00
N GLN A 198 3.02 -25.31 -2.86
CA GLN A 198 2.03 -24.77 -1.93
C GLN A 198 2.51 -24.89 -0.49
N LYS A 199 3.05 -26.04 -0.10
CA LYS A 199 3.66 -26.25 1.23
C LYS A 199 4.79 -25.26 1.50
N ALA A 200 5.65 -25.01 0.52
CA ALA A 200 6.73 -24.02 0.64
C ALA A 200 6.19 -22.60 0.82
N LYS A 201 5.18 -22.19 0.02
CA LYS A 201 4.52 -20.89 0.14
C LYS A 201 3.84 -20.71 1.51
N ILE A 202 3.10 -21.73 1.99
CA ILE A 202 2.46 -21.72 3.32
C ILE A 202 3.52 -21.55 4.42
N ASN A 203 4.63 -22.29 4.33
CA ASN A 203 5.71 -22.20 5.29
C ASN A 203 6.34 -20.80 5.37
N ILE A 204 6.54 -20.16 4.21
CA ILE A 204 7.03 -18.80 4.13
C ILE A 204 6.02 -17.84 4.79
N LEU A 205 4.75 -17.93 4.44
CA LEU A 205 3.69 -17.10 5.03
C LEU A 205 3.62 -17.29 6.55
N TYR A 206 3.64 -18.53 7.02
CA TYR A 206 3.59 -18.85 8.44
C TYR A 206 4.78 -18.28 9.20
N ARG A 207 6.02 -18.58 8.76
CA ARG A 207 7.25 -18.17 9.47
C ARG A 207 7.53 -16.68 9.42
N PHE A 208 7.27 -16.04 8.28
CA PHE A 208 7.67 -14.65 8.07
C PHE A 208 6.53 -13.64 8.19
N THR A 209 5.29 -14.11 8.32
CA THR A 209 4.12 -13.24 8.44
C THR A 209 3.29 -13.56 9.67
N ILE A 210 2.74 -14.79 9.76
CA ILE A 210 1.79 -15.14 10.82
C ILE A 210 2.49 -15.20 12.20
N ILE A 211 3.58 -15.97 12.33
CA ILE A 211 4.31 -16.06 13.59
C ILE A 211 4.76 -14.66 14.07
N PRO A 212 5.45 -13.83 13.25
CA PRO A 212 5.84 -12.50 13.70
C PRO A 212 4.66 -11.59 14.05
N ALA A 213 3.49 -11.79 13.42
CA ALA A 213 2.29 -11.02 13.73
C ALA A 213 1.68 -11.38 15.10
N ILE A 214 1.92 -12.61 15.58
CA ILE A 214 1.22 -13.16 16.75
C ILE A 214 2.19 -13.41 17.91
N ALA A 215 3.44 -13.82 17.62
CA ALA A 215 4.40 -14.22 18.64
C ALA A 215 4.99 -13.04 19.39
N ASP A 216 5.18 -13.21 20.70
CA ASP A 216 5.90 -12.38 21.68
C ASP A 216 5.43 -10.94 21.90
N LYS A 217 4.88 -10.27 20.92
CA LYS A 217 4.58 -8.84 21.01
C LYS A 217 3.13 -8.49 20.68
N GLY A 218 2.32 -9.48 20.33
CA GLY A 218 0.94 -9.29 19.86
C GLY A 218 0.85 -8.67 18.48
N ILE A 219 -0.30 -8.83 17.83
CA ILE A 219 -0.60 -8.29 16.47
C ILE A 219 -0.22 -6.80 16.34
N PHE A 220 -0.23 -6.09 17.46
CA PHE A 220 -0.05 -4.64 17.52
C PHE A 220 1.42 -4.19 17.67
N GLU A 221 2.39 -5.09 17.85
CA GLU A 221 3.82 -4.72 17.85
C GLU A 221 4.52 -5.01 16.54
N THR A 222 3.80 -5.63 15.64
CA THR A 222 4.29 -5.95 14.31
C THR A 222 4.00 -4.80 13.33
N LYS A 223 4.67 -4.84 12.20
CA LYS A 223 4.40 -3.94 11.09
C LYS A 223 2.96 -4.13 10.60
N HIS A 224 2.30 -3.03 10.22
CA HIS A 224 0.91 -3.05 9.75
C HIS A 224 0.67 -4.08 8.62
N CYS A 225 1.62 -4.26 7.70
CA CYS A 225 1.51 -5.21 6.60
C CYS A 225 1.29 -6.66 7.07
N LEU A 226 1.92 -7.06 8.20
CA LEU A 226 1.75 -8.40 8.77
C LEU A 226 0.38 -8.54 9.43
N SER A 227 0.00 -7.55 10.22
CA SER A 227 -1.31 -7.50 10.87
C SER A 227 -2.45 -7.42 9.85
N SER A 228 -2.26 -6.67 8.77
CA SER A 228 -3.22 -6.59 7.65
C SER A 228 -3.45 -7.95 6.99
N THR A 229 -2.38 -8.74 6.82
CA THR A 229 -2.49 -10.10 6.27
C THR A 229 -3.32 -11.02 7.19
N VAL A 230 -3.10 -10.93 8.50
CA VAL A 230 -3.90 -11.71 9.47
C VAL A 230 -5.36 -11.28 9.46
N ILE A 231 -5.63 -9.97 9.37
CA ILE A 231 -7.01 -9.46 9.27
C ILE A 231 -7.68 -9.97 7.98
N PHE A 232 -6.98 -9.98 6.85
CA PHE A 232 -7.50 -10.53 5.59
C PHE A 232 -7.84 -12.03 5.70
N LEU A 233 -6.93 -12.85 6.25
CA LEU A 233 -7.16 -14.28 6.45
C LEU A 233 -8.34 -14.54 7.39
N ARG A 234 -8.43 -13.76 8.47
CA ARG A 234 -9.55 -13.84 9.40
C ARG A 234 -10.87 -13.44 8.75
N TYR A 235 -10.86 -12.38 7.95
CA TYR A 235 -12.02 -11.95 7.20
C TYR A 235 -12.56 -13.08 6.31
N LEU A 236 -11.67 -13.77 5.58
CA LEU A 236 -12.05 -14.93 4.76
C LEU A 236 -12.55 -16.11 5.61
N TYR A 237 -11.90 -16.37 6.73
CA TYR A 237 -12.25 -17.48 7.62
C TYR A 237 -13.61 -17.28 8.30
N ASP A 238 -13.88 -16.06 8.77
CA ASP A 238 -15.13 -15.71 9.46
C ASP A 238 -16.30 -15.47 8.48
N TYR A 239 -16.03 -15.42 7.18
CA TYR A 239 -17.01 -15.00 6.16
C TYR A 239 -18.21 -15.94 6.06
N SER A 240 -18.04 -17.23 6.40
CA SER A 240 -19.13 -18.21 6.36
C SER A 240 -18.75 -19.53 7.00
N ASP A 241 -19.74 -20.42 7.19
CA ASP A 241 -19.51 -21.82 7.51
C ASP A 241 -18.67 -22.56 6.43
N ILE A 242 -18.41 -21.89 5.29
CA ILE A 242 -17.63 -22.34 4.14
C ILE A 242 -16.19 -21.81 4.18
N GLY A 243 -15.83 -20.94 5.15
CA GLY A 243 -14.52 -20.28 5.16
C GLY A 243 -13.32 -21.23 5.08
N LYS A 244 -13.43 -22.40 5.75
CA LYS A 244 -12.38 -23.43 5.69
C LYS A 244 -12.22 -24.05 4.29
N SER A 245 -13.32 -24.27 3.56
CA SER A 245 -13.27 -24.78 2.19
C SER A 245 -12.75 -23.72 1.22
N ILE A 246 -13.14 -22.46 1.39
CA ILE A 246 -12.62 -21.34 0.58
C ILE A 246 -11.10 -21.25 0.68
N LEU A 247 -10.55 -21.30 1.91
CA LEU A 247 -9.11 -21.26 2.12
C LEU A 247 -8.38 -22.43 1.46
N ARG A 248 -8.99 -23.61 1.44
CA ARG A 248 -8.40 -24.80 0.80
C ARG A 248 -8.53 -24.76 -0.72
N ASP A 249 -9.71 -24.46 -1.23
CA ASP A 249 -10.04 -24.61 -2.65
C ASP A 249 -9.42 -23.48 -3.50
N ASN A 250 -9.10 -22.32 -2.88
CA ASN A 250 -8.49 -21.15 -3.53
C ASN A 250 -7.13 -20.81 -2.96
N LEU A 251 -6.40 -21.78 -2.43
CA LEU A 251 -5.19 -21.56 -1.65
C LEU A 251 -4.14 -20.72 -2.38
N ASP A 252 -3.83 -21.02 -3.64
CA ASP A 252 -2.79 -20.29 -4.39
C ASP A 252 -3.13 -18.80 -4.56
N ASP A 253 -4.40 -18.49 -4.85
CA ASP A 253 -4.85 -17.12 -5.00
C ASP A 253 -4.82 -16.36 -3.67
N ILE A 254 -5.21 -17.02 -2.60
CA ILE A 254 -5.18 -16.46 -1.25
C ILE A 254 -3.72 -16.21 -0.81
N LEU A 255 -2.82 -17.16 -1.08
CA LEU A 255 -1.39 -17.00 -0.81
C LEU A 255 -0.78 -15.83 -1.59
N ASP A 256 -1.12 -15.67 -2.87
CA ASP A 256 -0.68 -14.55 -3.68
C ASP A 256 -1.12 -13.21 -3.09
N ILE A 257 -2.40 -13.11 -2.66
CA ILE A 257 -2.94 -11.90 -2.01
C ILE A 257 -2.23 -11.66 -0.67
N CYS A 258 -2.06 -12.70 0.16
CA CYS A 258 -1.34 -12.59 1.43
C CYS A 258 0.11 -12.13 1.24
N PHE A 259 0.81 -12.63 0.24
CA PHE A 259 2.16 -12.17 -0.07
C PHE A 259 2.17 -10.71 -0.53
N ALA A 260 1.21 -10.31 -1.37
CA ALA A 260 1.12 -8.92 -1.78
C ALA A 260 0.92 -8.00 -0.57
N ILE A 261 -0.01 -8.33 0.33
CA ILE A 261 -0.25 -7.57 1.56
C ILE A 261 0.98 -7.58 2.48
N SER A 262 1.62 -8.73 2.71
CA SER A 262 2.76 -8.86 3.64
C SER A 262 4.01 -8.15 3.17
N TYR A 263 4.23 -8.06 1.85
CA TYR A 263 5.47 -7.60 1.25
C TYR A 263 5.34 -6.28 0.47
N HIS A 264 4.21 -5.57 0.59
CA HIS A 264 4.07 -4.25 -0.04
C HIS A 264 5.01 -3.21 0.57
N ASP A 265 5.26 -3.29 1.87
CA ASP A 265 6.15 -2.37 2.58
C ASP A 265 7.60 -2.48 2.06
N ARG A 266 8.21 -1.35 1.72
CA ARG A 266 9.59 -1.24 1.20
C ARG A 266 10.65 -1.81 2.15
N GLU A 267 10.37 -1.87 3.43
CA GLU A 267 11.29 -2.42 4.43
C GLU A 267 11.29 -3.95 4.46
N ARG A 268 10.32 -4.60 3.83
CA ARG A 268 10.27 -6.06 3.71
C ARG A 268 11.23 -6.55 2.63
N ASP A 269 12.05 -7.52 2.98
CA ASP A 269 12.97 -8.13 2.02
C ASP A 269 12.26 -9.14 1.12
N ILE A 270 12.00 -8.72 -0.12
CA ILE A 270 11.36 -9.56 -1.14
C ILE A 270 12.25 -10.70 -1.66
N SER A 271 13.55 -10.70 -1.33
CA SER A 271 14.46 -11.79 -1.71
C SER A 271 14.18 -13.09 -0.95
N GLN A 272 13.39 -13.04 0.12
CA GLN A 272 12.93 -14.21 0.85
C GLN A 272 11.91 -15.03 0.06
N LEU A 273 11.27 -14.44 -0.94
CA LEU A 273 10.33 -15.15 -1.81
C LEU A 273 11.11 -15.88 -2.91
N PRO A 274 10.93 -17.21 -3.08
CA PRO A 274 11.65 -17.98 -4.08
C PRO A 274 11.34 -17.51 -5.51
N GLN A 275 10.11 -17.10 -5.75
CA GLN A 275 9.67 -16.39 -6.94
C GLN A 275 8.80 -15.23 -6.51
N LEU A 276 9.13 -14.02 -6.95
CA LEU A 276 8.35 -12.82 -6.61
C LEU A 276 7.09 -12.76 -7.47
N PRO A 277 5.89 -12.98 -6.89
CA PRO A 277 4.63 -12.91 -7.64
C PRO A 277 4.44 -11.52 -8.27
N GLU A 278 3.87 -11.46 -9.47
CA GLU A 278 3.59 -10.17 -10.16
C GLU A 278 2.72 -9.25 -9.31
N ILE A 279 1.73 -9.80 -8.61
CA ILE A 279 0.84 -9.04 -7.74
C ILE A 279 1.61 -8.29 -6.62
N VAL A 280 2.67 -8.89 -6.06
CA VAL A 280 3.53 -8.24 -5.06
C VAL A 280 4.25 -7.06 -5.68
N LYS A 281 4.78 -7.22 -6.91
CA LYS A 281 5.49 -6.15 -7.61
C LYS A 281 4.55 -4.98 -7.92
N ILE A 282 3.35 -5.29 -8.40
CA ILE A 282 2.35 -4.28 -8.77
C ILE A 282 1.93 -3.51 -7.52
N LEU A 283 1.49 -4.19 -6.45
CA LEU A 283 1.03 -3.51 -5.23
C LEU A 283 2.13 -2.65 -4.62
N ARG A 284 3.35 -3.19 -4.50
CA ARG A 284 4.48 -2.45 -3.93
C ARG A 284 4.84 -1.22 -4.77
N ALA A 285 4.86 -1.35 -6.09
CA ALA A 285 5.10 -0.22 -6.97
C ALA A 285 3.98 0.82 -6.87
N THR A 286 2.74 0.38 -6.79
CA THR A 286 1.57 1.25 -6.66
C THR A 286 1.63 2.05 -5.37
N ASP A 287 1.81 1.39 -4.24
CA ASP A 287 1.84 2.04 -2.93
C ASP A 287 3.00 3.04 -2.82
N GLU A 288 4.19 2.66 -3.33
CA GLU A 288 5.35 3.53 -3.31
C GLU A 288 5.23 4.74 -4.26
N LEU A 289 4.56 4.59 -5.40
CA LEU A 289 4.41 5.66 -6.38
C LEU A 289 3.21 6.56 -6.13
N GLN A 290 2.21 6.13 -5.37
CA GLN A 290 1.03 6.94 -5.04
C GLN A 290 1.39 7.99 -3.99
N GLU A 291 1.86 9.14 -4.43
CA GLU A 291 2.32 10.25 -3.58
C GLU A 291 1.44 11.50 -3.66
N TRP A 292 0.62 11.61 -4.70
CA TRP A 292 -0.24 12.78 -4.85
C TRP A 292 -1.31 12.78 -3.75
N ASP A 293 -1.60 13.97 -3.25
CA ASP A 293 -2.54 14.22 -2.18
C ASP A 293 -2.18 13.53 -0.83
N ARG A 294 -0.93 13.10 -0.68
CA ARG A 294 -0.42 12.72 0.62
C ARG A 294 0.01 13.97 1.37
N ASP A 295 -0.52 14.15 2.55
CA ASP A 295 0.04 15.07 3.52
C ASP A 295 1.23 14.38 4.19
N THR A 296 2.36 14.38 3.50
CA THR A 296 3.54 13.67 3.97
C THR A 296 4.27 14.50 4.99
N SER A 297 4.57 13.88 6.12
CA SER A 297 5.30 14.51 7.21
C SER A 297 6.79 14.68 6.91
N ASP A 298 7.38 13.87 6.01
CA ASP A 298 8.78 13.68 6.26
C ASP A 298 9.77 14.15 5.19
N TYR A 299 9.62 14.00 3.88
CA TYR A 299 10.79 14.29 3.01
C TYR A 299 10.52 14.62 1.54
N SER A 300 9.36 14.31 1.04
CA SER A 300 9.01 14.61 -0.35
C SER A 300 7.63 15.21 -0.45
N TYR A 301 7.57 16.42 -0.96
CA TYR A 301 6.29 17.08 -1.20
C TYR A 301 5.93 16.91 -2.66
N CYS A 302 5.32 15.80 -3.01
CA CYS A 302 4.61 15.70 -4.26
C CYS A 302 3.26 16.40 -4.09
N LEU A 303 3.16 17.64 -4.52
CA LEU A 303 1.92 18.40 -4.51
C LEU A 303 1.06 18.12 -5.75
N ASP A 304 1.67 17.52 -6.77
CA ASP A 304 1.00 17.20 -8.02
C ASP A 304 1.72 16.04 -8.72
N ALA A 305 0.96 15.17 -9.37
CA ALA A 305 1.49 14.12 -10.22
C ALA A 305 0.66 14.05 -11.51
N LEU A 306 1.30 13.68 -12.61
CA LEU A 306 0.69 13.52 -13.92
C LEU A 306 1.10 12.17 -14.49
N LEU A 307 0.16 11.47 -15.10
CA LEU A 307 0.45 10.34 -15.98
C LEU A 307 0.84 10.90 -17.35
N ASP A 308 2.00 10.51 -17.86
CA ASP A 308 2.55 11.05 -19.10
C ASP A 308 3.12 9.94 -20.00
N ILE A 309 2.35 8.87 -20.16
CA ILE A 309 2.77 7.71 -20.96
C ILE A 309 2.97 8.07 -22.43
N GLU A 310 2.19 9.00 -22.96
CA GLU A 310 2.31 9.45 -24.36
C GLU A 310 3.72 10.00 -24.67
N HIS A 311 4.37 10.63 -23.68
CA HIS A 311 5.74 11.12 -23.82
C HIS A 311 6.78 10.17 -23.19
N GLY A 312 6.39 8.93 -22.89
CA GLY A 312 7.29 7.90 -22.38
C GLY A 312 7.59 8.00 -20.88
N THR A 313 6.85 8.83 -20.15
CA THR A 313 6.99 8.99 -18.70
C THR A 313 5.79 8.34 -18.01
N LEU A 314 6.04 7.38 -17.09
CA LEU A 314 4.95 6.77 -16.33
C LEU A 314 4.29 7.79 -15.39
N ILE A 315 5.10 8.50 -14.60
CA ILE A 315 4.62 9.54 -13.70
C ILE A 315 5.60 10.72 -13.71
N HIS A 316 5.04 11.92 -13.74
CA HIS A 316 5.76 13.16 -13.51
C HIS A 316 5.38 13.73 -12.14
N PHE A 317 6.31 13.69 -11.20
CA PHE A 317 6.17 14.25 -9.87
C PHE A 317 6.63 15.69 -9.86
N LYS A 318 5.71 16.61 -9.53
CA LYS A 318 6.03 18.03 -9.31
C LYS A 318 6.16 18.28 -7.82
N MET A 319 7.40 18.47 -7.37
CA MET A 319 7.72 18.65 -5.96
C MET A 319 7.91 20.14 -5.68
N LYS A 320 7.31 20.64 -4.58
CA LYS A 320 7.39 22.04 -4.18
C LYS A 320 7.75 22.15 -2.71
N ASP A 321 8.49 23.19 -2.36
CA ASP A 321 8.69 23.54 -0.96
C ASP A 321 7.36 24.05 -0.36
N LYS A 322 7.07 23.65 0.86
CA LYS A 322 5.95 24.24 1.61
C LYS A 322 6.36 25.60 2.16
N ALA A 323 5.76 26.63 1.65
CA ALA A 323 6.10 28.04 1.99
C ALA A 323 5.96 28.37 3.48
N ASN A 324 5.20 27.63 4.26
CA ASN A 324 4.87 27.91 5.66
C ASN A 324 5.47 26.93 6.67
N GLU A 325 6.29 25.97 6.24
CA GLU A 325 6.92 24.98 7.12
C GLU A 325 8.44 24.98 6.90
N PRO A 326 9.19 25.89 7.56
CA PRO A 326 10.63 26.09 7.30
C PRO A 326 11.53 24.88 7.63
N HIS A 327 11.00 23.89 8.34
CA HIS A 327 11.74 22.67 8.73
C HIS A 327 11.54 21.50 7.79
N LYS A 328 10.72 21.63 6.76
CA LYS A 328 10.38 20.55 5.83
C LYS A 328 10.66 20.96 4.40
N GLU A 329 11.95 21.07 4.09
CA GLU A 329 12.39 21.37 2.74
C GLU A 329 12.33 20.12 1.85
N CYS A 330 11.97 20.31 0.59
CA CYS A 330 12.08 19.25 -0.41
C CYS A 330 13.54 18.84 -0.60
N ASP A 331 13.89 17.61 -0.24
CA ASP A 331 15.21 17.02 -0.48
C ASP A 331 15.15 16.03 -1.65
N PRO A 332 15.77 16.39 -2.81
CA PRO A 332 15.80 15.51 -3.97
C PRO A 332 16.43 14.14 -3.70
N TYR A 333 17.45 14.08 -2.85
CA TYR A 333 18.10 12.83 -2.49
C TYR A 333 17.15 11.88 -1.76
N LEU A 334 16.45 12.35 -0.73
CA LEU A 334 15.52 11.54 0.03
C LEU A 334 14.36 11.07 -0.85
N SER A 335 13.74 12.00 -1.59
CA SER A 335 12.63 11.69 -2.49
C SER A 335 12.98 10.58 -3.50
N ILE A 336 14.11 10.74 -4.21
CA ILE A 336 14.54 9.77 -5.22
C ILE A 336 15.01 8.46 -4.58
N SER A 337 15.78 8.53 -3.48
CA SER A 337 16.33 7.34 -2.85
C SER A 337 15.25 6.42 -2.28
N ASP A 338 14.17 6.99 -1.78
CA ASP A 338 13.05 6.24 -1.27
C ASP A 338 12.29 5.54 -2.40
N LYS A 339 12.03 6.23 -3.52
CA LYS A 339 11.46 5.59 -4.71
C LYS A 339 12.32 4.43 -5.20
N ILE A 340 13.63 4.64 -5.35
CA ILE A 340 14.53 3.54 -5.72
C ILE A 340 14.36 2.35 -4.78
N SER A 341 14.37 2.58 -3.48
CA SER A 341 14.27 1.50 -2.48
C SER A 341 12.99 0.69 -2.62
N GLY A 342 11.87 1.37 -2.92
CA GLY A 342 10.56 0.73 -3.05
C GLY A 342 10.36 -0.04 -4.36
N ILE A 343 10.82 0.49 -5.49
CA ILE A 343 10.37 0.04 -6.80
C ILE A 343 11.42 -0.63 -7.70
N TYR A 344 12.73 -0.56 -7.38
CA TYR A 344 13.78 -0.98 -8.34
C TYR A 344 13.71 -2.44 -8.77
N LYS A 345 13.13 -3.33 -7.94
CA LYS A 345 12.89 -4.74 -8.28
C LYS A 345 11.49 -5.01 -8.82
N CYS A 346 10.61 -4.02 -8.75
CA CYS A 346 9.21 -4.16 -9.09
C CYS A 346 8.90 -3.66 -10.50
N LEU A 347 9.55 -2.60 -10.95
CA LEU A 347 9.31 -1.97 -12.24
C LEU A 347 10.48 -2.22 -13.21
N ASN A 348 10.13 -2.30 -14.49
CA ASN A 348 11.10 -2.39 -15.58
C ASN A 348 10.57 -1.63 -16.80
N ASN A 349 11.48 -1.04 -17.59
CA ASN A 349 11.15 -0.27 -18.79
C ASN A 349 10.20 0.90 -18.53
N VAL A 350 10.39 1.59 -17.41
CA VAL A 350 9.60 2.77 -17.05
C VAL A 350 10.49 3.97 -16.81
N THR A 351 9.95 5.15 -17.06
CA THR A 351 10.57 6.44 -16.73
C THR A 351 9.73 7.15 -15.68
N LEU A 352 10.36 7.63 -14.62
CA LEU A 352 9.79 8.57 -13.67
C LEU A 352 10.46 9.91 -13.84
N ARG A 353 9.70 10.98 -13.85
CA ARG A 353 10.20 12.35 -13.94
C ARG A 353 9.98 13.07 -12.62
N PHE A 354 11.00 13.76 -12.16
CA PHE A 354 10.93 14.57 -10.94
C PHE A 354 11.26 16.01 -11.28
N GLU A 355 10.37 16.92 -10.87
CA GLU A 355 10.54 18.36 -10.98
C GLU A 355 10.65 18.95 -9.58
N PHE A 356 11.78 19.58 -9.29
CA PHE A 356 12.10 20.18 -8.01
C PHE A 356 12.04 21.70 -8.09
N PRO A 357 11.91 22.39 -6.94
CA PRO A 357 12.10 23.84 -6.88
C PRO A 357 13.48 24.25 -7.41
N LEU A 358 13.54 25.40 -8.06
CA LEU A 358 14.78 25.91 -8.65
C LEU A 358 15.90 26.01 -7.60
N GLY A 359 17.08 25.50 -7.93
CA GLY A 359 18.26 25.51 -7.06
C GLY A 359 18.31 24.40 -6.01
N LYS A 360 17.27 23.56 -5.89
CA LYS A 360 17.27 22.44 -4.93
C LYS A 360 17.97 21.19 -5.48
N LEU A 361 18.04 21.00 -6.79
CA LEU A 361 18.66 19.82 -7.40
C LEU A 361 20.15 20.06 -7.70
N ASN A 362 21.01 19.46 -6.90
CA ASN A 362 22.45 19.33 -7.18
C ASN A 362 22.73 17.90 -7.67
N VAL A 363 22.86 17.72 -8.97
CA VAL A 363 23.00 16.41 -9.61
C VAL A 363 24.26 15.67 -9.16
N LYS A 364 25.40 16.37 -8.99
CA LYS A 364 26.66 15.78 -8.56
C LYS A 364 26.59 15.27 -7.11
N GLU A 365 25.93 16.02 -6.24
CA GLU A 365 25.70 15.61 -4.86
C GLU A 365 24.74 14.42 -4.80
N LEU A 366 23.64 14.48 -5.56
CA LEU A 366 22.67 13.40 -5.70
C LEU A 366 23.35 12.11 -6.18
N GLU A 367 24.16 12.18 -7.25
CA GLU A 367 24.93 11.05 -7.77
C GLU A 367 25.80 10.43 -6.68
N THR A 368 26.54 11.25 -5.96
CA THR A 368 27.47 10.81 -4.90
C THR A 368 26.70 10.08 -3.77
N LYS A 369 25.61 10.69 -3.29
CA LYS A 369 24.80 10.13 -2.21
C LYS A 369 24.12 8.83 -2.62
N LEU A 370 23.51 8.76 -3.83
CA LEU A 370 22.84 7.57 -4.32
C LEU A 370 23.81 6.41 -4.56
N LYS A 371 24.96 6.66 -5.19
CA LYS A 371 26.00 5.65 -5.38
C LYS A 371 26.54 5.12 -4.05
N LYS A 372 26.66 5.96 -3.03
CA LYS A 372 27.06 5.56 -1.68
C LYS A 372 25.98 4.69 -1.01
N LYS A 373 24.69 5.08 -1.08
CA LYS A 373 23.57 4.33 -0.45
C LYS A 373 23.36 2.97 -1.09
N PHE A 374 23.38 2.91 -2.41
CA PHE A 374 23.05 1.70 -3.17
C PHE A 374 24.27 0.91 -3.66
N LYS A 375 25.42 1.17 -3.08
CA LYS A 375 26.71 0.54 -3.40
C LYS A 375 26.57 -0.99 -3.54
N ASN A 376 26.93 -1.54 -4.69
CA ASN A 376 26.88 -2.96 -5.04
C ASN A 376 25.48 -3.62 -5.10
N LYS A 377 24.41 -2.89 -4.77
CA LYS A 377 23.04 -3.43 -4.82
C LYS A 377 22.34 -3.07 -6.13
N ILE A 378 22.55 -1.87 -6.63
CA ILE A 378 21.87 -1.32 -7.81
C ILE A 378 22.93 -0.60 -8.67
N LYS A 379 22.89 -0.86 -9.97
CA LYS A 379 23.72 -0.12 -10.92
C LYS A 379 23.05 1.21 -11.24
N ILE A 380 23.67 2.31 -10.81
CA ILE A 380 23.18 3.66 -11.03
C ILE A 380 24.12 4.38 -11.98
N ARG A 381 23.57 4.94 -13.05
CA ARG A 381 24.29 5.74 -14.05
C ARG A 381 23.65 7.11 -14.18
N PHE A 382 24.48 8.12 -14.41
CA PHE A 382 24.06 9.48 -14.73
C PHE A 382 24.54 9.80 -16.13
N SER A 383 23.68 10.42 -16.94
CA SER A 383 23.96 10.79 -18.32
C SER A 383 23.38 12.16 -18.62
N ASN A 384 23.93 12.82 -19.63
CA ASN A 384 23.40 14.06 -20.20
C ASN A 384 23.29 15.21 -19.17
N TYR A 385 24.27 15.38 -18.27
CA TYR A 385 24.29 16.53 -17.38
C TYR A 385 25.69 17.17 -17.36
N GLU A 386 25.72 18.49 -17.21
CA GLU A 386 26.92 19.28 -16.98
C GLU A 386 26.94 19.77 -15.55
N ALA A 387 28.05 19.60 -14.85
CA ALA A 387 28.17 19.95 -13.43
C ALA A 387 27.96 21.44 -13.12
N SER A 388 28.13 22.29 -14.13
CA SER A 388 27.97 23.77 -14.05
C SER A 388 26.50 24.21 -14.24
N ASN A 389 25.65 23.38 -14.78
CA ASN A 389 24.26 23.77 -15.09
C ASN A 389 23.35 23.58 -13.90
N GLN A 390 22.38 24.46 -13.76
CA GLN A 390 21.29 24.33 -12.79
C GLN A 390 20.16 23.57 -13.44
N TYR A 391 19.81 22.45 -12.83
CA TYR A 391 18.68 21.63 -13.24
C TYR A 391 17.57 21.72 -12.19
N ASN A 392 16.34 21.62 -12.64
CA ASN A 392 15.16 21.44 -11.77
C ASN A 392 14.38 20.15 -12.09
N ILE A 393 14.74 19.50 -13.19
CA ILE A 393 14.10 18.27 -13.65
C ILE A 393 15.15 17.18 -13.79
N ILE A 394 14.80 15.97 -13.34
CA ILE A 394 15.59 14.76 -13.57
C ILE A 394 14.65 13.61 -13.94
N ASN A 395 15.03 12.87 -14.97
CA ASN A 395 14.35 11.65 -15.37
C ASN A 395 15.10 10.44 -14.81
N MET A 396 14.34 9.50 -14.20
CA MET A 396 14.85 8.24 -13.69
C MET A 396 14.26 7.10 -14.51
N GLN A 397 15.09 6.43 -15.28
CA GLN A 397 14.72 5.25 -16.05
C GLN A 397 15.13 3.98 -15.32
N ILE A 398 14.22 3.01 -15.27
CA ILE A 398 14.48 1.67 -14.71
C ILE A 398 14.50 0.70 -15.88
N ILE A 399 15.67 0.13 -16.19
CA ILE A 399 15.86 -0.79 -17.33
C ILE A 399 16.70 -1.97 -16.87
N ASN A 400 16.13 -3.18 -16.91
CA ASN A 400 16.82 -4.43 -16.55
C ASN A 400 17.55 -4.34 -15.18
N ASN A 401 16.84 -3.85 -14.16
CA ASN A 401 17.37 -3.61 -12.81
C ASN A 401 18.55 -2.60 -12.76
N ASN A 402 18.73 -1.79 -13.77
CA ASN A 402 19.63 -0.64 -13.75
C ASN A 402 18.81 0.64 -13.63
N ILE A 403 19.37 1.64 -12.98
CA ILE A 403 18.77 2.97 -12.88
C ILE A 403 19.64 3.94 -13.63
N ILE A 404 19.04 4.65 -14.58
CA ILE A 404 19.70 5.63 -15.44
C ILE A 404 19.04 6.98 -15.19
N PHE A 405 19.82 7.95 -14.79
CA PHE A 405 19.39 9.34 -14.64
C PHE A 405 19.81 10.17 -15.82
N SER A 406 18.92 11.07 -16.27
CA SER A 406 19.19 12.10 -17.26
C SER A 406 18.51 13.42 -16.87
N CYS A 407 19.16 14.53 -17.17
CA CYS A 407 18.67 15.89 -16.93
C CYS A 407 18.21 16.53 -18.22
#